data_31edbf29fe30e3e502bb2e378cb1c2dc
#
_entry.id   31edbf29fe30e3e502bb2e378cb1c2dc
#
_cell.length_a   1.000
_cell.length_b   1.000
_cell.length_c   1.000
_cell.angle_alpha   90.00
_cell.angle_beta   90.00
_cell.angle_gamma   90.00
#
_symmetry.space_group_name_H-M   'P 1'
#
loop_
_entity.id
_entity.type
_entity.pdbx_description
1 polymer ?
#
loop_
_entity_poly.entity_id
_entity_poly.type
_entity_poly.pdbx_seq_one_letter_code
_entity_poly.pdbx_strand_id
1 'polypeptide(L)'
;AFVEKLGKAWDNDPRVAYVEMGIIGEWGEHHDPDISTYWPPHDEPEHVHNRTWIEGIEKTLGDAFTKAFKNKKVTVRYAYECKDYDFGIYWDSWSIDEEIDRGYNEMLALGDRWKTQVIGGEITWGWGSLKLKGLKGLEGCLEDEETRTLVIEQVRNLHCNHLGGVTWADFNNEEFLEHLAEVQKAMGYR
;
A
#
# COMPACT_ATOMS: atom_id res chain seq x y z
N ALA A 1 -21.67 -1.71 -12.34
CA ALA A 1 -22.45 -2.84 -11.81
C ALA A 1 -21.79 -3.55 -10.63
N PHE A 2 -20.56 -4.10 -10.74
CA PHE A 2 -19.89 -4.82 -9.62
C PHE A 2 -19.50 -3.85 -8.49
N VAL A 3 -18.68 -2.84 -8.78
CA VAL A 3 -18.22 -1.83 -7.80
C VAL A 3 -19.41 -1.11 -7.14
N GLU A 4 -20.47 -0.83 -7.87
CA GLU A 4 -21.69 -0.24 -7.30
C GLU A 4 -22.36 -1.15 -6.24
N LYS A 5 -22.33 -2.47 -6.45
CA LYS A 5 -22.83 -3.42 -5.44
C LYS A 5 -21.97 -3.44 -4.20
N LEU A 6 -20.63 -3.37 -4.37
CA LEU A 6 -19.72 -3.25 -3.25
C LEU A 6 -19.98 -1.97 -2.44
N GLY A 7 -20.14 -0.83 -3.12
CA GLY A 7 -20.47 0.42 -2.45
C GLY A 7 -21.78 0.35 -1.65
N LYS A 8 -22.83 -0.26 -2.22
CA LYS A 8 -24.09 -0.46 -1.47
C LYS A 8 -23.93 -1.32 -0.22
N ALA A 9 -22.99 -2.29 -0.25
CA ALA A 9 -22.77 -3.18 0.87
C ALA A 9 -21.82 -2.57 1.92
N TRP A 10 -20.82 -1.81 1.51
CA TRP A 10 -19.69 -1.46 2.38
C TRP A 10 -19.53 0.01 2.69
N ASP A 11 -20.05 0.92 1.85
CA ASP A 11 -19.79 2.36 2.01
C ASP A 11 -20.25 2.93 3.38
N ASN A 12 -21.29 2.33 3.98
CA ASN A 12 -21.81 2.70 5.29
C ASN A 12 -21.59 1.62 6.36
N ASP A 13 -20.90 0.53 6.06
CA ASP A 13 -20.65 -0.52 7.05
C ASP A 13 -19.55 -0.08 8.03
N PRO A 14 -19.84 0.04 9.35
CA PRO A 14 -18.84 0.49 10.32
C PRO A 14 -17.68 -0.48 10.53
N ARG A 15 -17.80 -1.72 10.06
CA ARG A 15 -16.75 -2.73 10.12
C ARG A 15 -15.70 -2.56 9.02
N VAL A 16 -16.00 -1.80 7.98
CA VAL A 16 -15.10 -1.52 6.87
C VAL A 16 -14.43 -0.18 7.14
N ALA A 17 -13.11 -0.16 7.29
CA ALA A 17 -12.34 1.05 7.53
C ALA A 17 -12.08 1.80 6.21
N TYR A 18 -11.61 1.10 5.21
CA TYR A 18 -11.34 1.60 3.85
C TYR A 18 -11.47 0.45 2.84
N VAL A 19 -11.39 0.76 1.57
CA VAL A 19 -11.52 -0.22 0.48
C VAL A 19 -10.30 -0.13 -0.43
N GLU A 20 -9.61 -1.24 -0.59
CA GLU A 20 -8.54 -1.36 -1.57
C GLU A 20 -9.12 -1.66 -2.96
N MET A 21 -8.62 -0.96 -3.97
CA MET A 21 -8.99 -1.18 -5.37
C MET A 21 -8.22 -2.39 -5.92
N GLY A 22 -8.53 -3.58 -5.43
CA GLY A 22 -7.82 -4.82 -5.73
C GLY A 22 -8.46 -5.64 -6.86
N ILE A 23 -8.91 -5.01 -7.95
CA ILE A 23 -9.62 -5.69 -9.03
C ILE A 23 -8.83 -5.77 -10.34
N ILE A 24 -7.60 -5.34 -10.34
CA ILE A 24 -6.69 -5.39 -11.49
C ILE A 24 -5.39 -6.07 -11.07
N GLY A 25 -4.80 -6.79 -12.01
CA GLY A 25 -3.49 -7.40 -11.82
C GLY A 25 -3.54 -8.72 -11.07
N GLU A 26 -2.39 -9.37 -10.99
CA GLU A 26 -2.22 -10.56 -10.18
C GLU A 26 -2.44 -10.20 -8.71
N TRP A 27 -3.14 -11.03 -7.97
CA TRP A 27 -3.60 -10.81 -6.58
C TRP A 27 -4.36 -9.50 -6.31
N GLY A 28 -4.68 -8.73 -7.35
CA GLY A 28 -5.28 -7.41 -7.22
C GLY A 28 -4.29 -6.30 -6.96
N GLU A 29 -3.01 -6.54 -7.16
CA GLU A 29 -1.92 -5.61 -6.85
C GLU A 29 -1.52 -4.71 -8.01
N HIS A 30 -2.33 -4.66 -9.05
CA HIS A 30 -2.14 -3.79 -10.22
C HIS A 30 -0.89 -4.06 -11.07
N HIS A 31 -0.18 -5.14 -10.81
CA HIS A 31 0.96 -5.56 -11.62
C HIS A 31 0.62 -6.87 -12.37
N ASP A 32 1.37 -7.11 -13.41
CA ASP A 32 1.38 -8.25 -14.30
C ASP A 32 0.25 -9.28 -14.11
N PRO A 33 -0.92 -9.07 -14.70
CA PRO A 33 -1.71 -10.25 -15.02
C PRO A 33 -0.92 -11.00 -16.07
N ASP A 34 -0.62 -12.28 -15.86
CA ASP A 34 -0.09 -13.16 -16.89
C ASP A 34 -1.13 -13.36 -18.02
N ILE A 35 -1.42 -12.25 -18.69
CA ILE A 35 -2.25 -12.22 -19.86
C ILE A 35 -1.30 -12.04 -21.05
N SER A 36 -0.53 -13.08 -21.32
CA SER A 36 0.41 -13.16 -22.44
C SER A 36 -0.17 -12.76 -23.79
N THR A 37 -1.48 -12.61 -23.90
CA THR A 37 -2.17 -12.20 -25.11
C THR A 37 -2.37 -10.69 -25.26
N TYR A 38 -2.16 -9.91 -24.20
CA TYR A 38 -2.41 -8.46 -24.20
C TYR A 38 -1.19 -7.63 -23.87
N TRP A 39 -0.04 -8.25 -23.61
CA TRP A 39 1.18 -7.61 -23.20
C TRP A 39 2.19 -7.55 -24.36
N PRO A 40 2.81 -6.40 -24.65
CA PRO A 40 3.99 -6.41 -25.49
C PRO A 40 5.11 -7.20 -24.80
N PRO A 41 6.01 -7.85 -25.58
CA PRO A 41 7.10 -8.65 -25.02
C PRO A 41 7.94 -7.87 -24.01
N HIS A 42 8.42 -8.55 -23.00
CA HIS A 42 9.21 -8.05 -21.86
C HIS A 42 10.55 -7.38 -22.16
N ASP A 43 10.71 -6.74 -23.30
CA ASP A 43 11.96 -6.10 -23.71
C ASP A 43 12.08 -4.64 -23.25
N GLU A 44 11.12 -4.13 -22.49
CA GLU A 44 11.18 -2.81 -21.89
C GLU A 44 11.84 -2.86 -20.50
N PRO A 45 12.53 -1.79 -20.07
CA PRO A 45 13.16 -1.74 -18.75
C PRO A 45 12.18 -2.05 -17.65
N GLU A 46 12.60 -2.85 -16.70
CA GLU A 46 11.86 -3.57 -15.65
C GLU A 46 10.86 -2.76 -14.81
N HIS A 47 10.64 -1.50 -15.04
CA HIS A 47 9.81 -0.65 -14.19
C HIS A 47 8.79 0.22 -14.92
N VAL A 48 8.65 0.07 -16.22
CA VAL A 48 7.49 0.62 -16.90
C VAL A 48 6.35 -0.37 -16.77
N HIS A 49 5.70 -0.34 -15.62
CA HIS A 49 4.40 -0.98 -15.49
C HIS A 49 3.49 -0.38 -16.55
N ASN A 50 3.39 -1.02 -17.68
CA ASN A 50 2.71 -0.50 -18.86
C ASN A 50 1.20 -0.66 -18.65
N ARG A 51 0.63 0.21 -17.81
CA ARG A 51 -0.79 0.26 -17.46
C ARG A 51 -1.63 0.96 -18.49
N THR A 52 -0.98 1.48 -19.50
CA THR A 52 -1.64 2.02 -20.70
C THR A 52 -2.18 0.93 -21.61
N TRP A 53 -2.00 -0.34 -21.24
CA TRP A 53 -2.48 -1.46 -22.03
C TRP A 53 -4.00 -1.47 -22.27
N ILE A 54 -4.78 -0.88 -21.35
CA ILE A 54 -6.20 -0.62 -21.56
C ILE A 54 -6.42 0.89 -21.41
N GLU A 55 -6.47 1.58 -22.51
CA GLU A 55 -6.75 3.01 -22.52
C GLU A 55 -8.03 3.33 -21.72
N GLY A 56 -7.92 4.27 -20.79
CA GLY A 56 -9.04 4.74 -19.98
C GLY A 56 -9.44 3.81 -18.82
N ILE A 57 -8.66 2.74 -18.51
CA ILE A 57 -8.97 1.86 -17.37
C ILE A 57 -8.96 2.62 -16.05
N GLU A 58 -7.98 3.49 -15.82
CA GLU A 58 -7.89 4.28 -14.60
C GLU A 58 -9.10 5.21 -14.44
N LYS A 59 -9.51 5.85 -15.54
CA LYS A 59 -10.72 6.68 -15.52
C LYS A 59 -11.96 5.86 -15.22
N THR A 60 -12.10 4.69 -15.85
CA THR A 60 -13.26 3.80 -15.65
C THR A 60 -13.36 3.35 -14.20
N LEU A 61 -12.25 2.94 -13.61
CA LEU A 61 -12.20 2.48 -12.24
C LEU A 61 -12.30 3.65 -11.25
N GLY A 62 -11.56 4.72 -11.48
CA GLY A 62 -11.62 5.92 -10.64
C GLY A 62 -13.03 6.49 -10.54
N ASP A 63 -13.72 6.64 -11.66
CA ASP A 63 -15.13 7.07 -11.69
C ASP A 63 -16.05 6.08 -10.95
N ALA A 64 -15.85 4.78 -11.16
CA ALA A 64 -16.68 3.74 -10.54
C ALA A 64 -16.52 3.72 -9.01
N PHE A 65 -15.29 3.73 -8.52
CA PHE A 65 -15.01 3.74 -7.08
C PHE A 65 -15.42 5.06 -6.42
N THR A 66 -15.11 6.20 -7.03
CA THR A 66 -15.56 7.51 -6.52
C THR A 66 -17.08 7.62 -6.44
N LYS A 67 -17.79 7.04 -7.40
CA LYS A 67 -19.26 7.02 -7.39
C LYS A 67 -19.80 6.08 -6.31
N ALA A 68 -19.17 4.93 -6.10
CA ALA A 68 -19.66 3.87 -5.23
C ALA A 68 -19.35 4.14 -3.74
N PHE A 69 -18.20 4.73 -3.45
CA PHE A 69 -17.71 4.98 -2.10
C PHE A 69 -17.67 6.50 -1.83
N LYS A 70 -18.63 6.98 -1.04
CA LYS A 70 -18.75 8.40 -0.63
C LYS A 70 -18.26 8.63 0.78
N ASN A 71 -18.35 7.61 1.62
CA ASN A 71 -18.03 7.65 3.05
C ASN A 71 -16.76 6.87 3.38
N LYS A 72 -16.43 5.86 2.61
CA LYS A 72 -15.20 5.08 2.78
C LYS A 72 -14.07 5.61 1.92
N LYS A 73 -12.87 5.62 2.48
CA LYS A 73 -11.66 5.88 1.73
C LYS A 73 -11.38 4.73 0.78
N VAL A 74 -10.84 5.05 -0.39
CA VAL A 74 -10.39 4.07 -1.38
C VAL A 74 -8.89 4.20 -1.51
N THR A 75 -8.19 3.10 -1.59
CA THR A 75 -6.74 3.06 -1.81
C THR A 75 -6.42 2.40 -3.15
N VAL A 76 -5.35 2.82 -3.76
CA VAL A 76 -4.76 2.24 -4.97
C VAL A 76 -3.36 1.76 -4.70
N ARG A 77 -2.85 0.89 -5.57
CA ARG A 77 -1.55 0.25 -5.39
C ARG A 77 -0.37 1.22 -5.45
N TYR A 78 -0.41 2.18 -6.36
CA TYR A 78 0.68 3.12 -6.58
C TYR A 78 0.20 4.56 -6.58
N ALA A 79 1.04 5.46 -6.09
CA ALA A 79 0.69 6.88 -5.91
C ALA A 79 0.36 7.60 -7.23
N TYR A 80 0.97 7.20 -8.34
CA TYR A 80 0.71 7.79 -9.65
C TYR A 80 -0.56 7.26 -10.33
N GLU A 81 -1.12 6.16 -9.82
CA GLU A 81 -2.39 5.62 -10.33
C GLU A 81 -3.55 6.45 -9.90
N CYS A 82 -4.49 6.61 -10.83
CA CYS A 82 -5.69 7.38 -10.54
C CYS A 82 -5.36 8.74 -9.88
N LYS A 83 -4.25 9.38 -10.29
CA LYS A 83 -3.72 10.61 -9.68
C LYS A 83 -4.73 11.76 -9.64
N ASP A 84 -5.69 11.77 -10.56
CA ASP A 84 -6.75 12.77 -10.66
C ASP A 84 -7.91 12.51 -9.67
N TYR A 85 -7.83 11.41 -8.89
CA TYR A 85 -8.80 11.04 -7.87
C TYR A 85 -8.19 11.17 -6.48
N ASP A 86 -9.03 11.49 -5.49
CA ASP A 86 -8.60 11.61 -4.08
C ASP A 86 -8.58 10.24 -3.41
N PHE A 87 -7.69 9.35 -3.89
CA PHE A 87 -7.47 8.03 -3.32
C PHE A 87 -6.24 7.97 -2.42
N GLY A 88 -6.27 7.08 -1.44
CA GLY A 88 -5.13 6.73 -0.62
C GLY A 88 -4.22 5.72 -1.34
N ILE A 89 -3.19 5.27 -0.65
CA ILE A 89 -2.19 4.35 -1.19
C ILE A 89 -2.13 3.10 -0.32
N TYR A 90 -2.11 1.96 -0.98
CA TYR A 90 -1.82 0.66 -0.40
C TYR A 90 -0.72 -0.02 -1.22
N TRP A 91 0.55 0.20 -0.84
CA TRP A 91 1.68 -0.45 -1.51
C TRP A 91 1.73 -1.94 -1.22
N ASP A 92 2.14 -2.69 -2.21
CA ASP A 92 2.72 -4.00 -2.01
C ASP A 92 4.23 -3.86 -1.78
N SER A 93 4.79 -4.62 -0.86
CA SER A 93 6.24 -4.70 -0.64
C SER A 93 6.93 -3.34 -0.47
N TRP A 94 6.25 -2.32 0.06
CA TRP A 94 6.74 -0.95 0.14
C TRP A 94 8.01 -0.78 1.00
N SER A 95 8.34 -1.79 1.79
CA SER A 95 9.55 -1.83 2.62
C SER A 95 10.81 -2.29 1.88
N ILE A 96 10.76 -2.57 0.59
CA ILE A 96 11.93 -2.79 -0.27
C ILE A 96 12.58 -1.42 -0.57
N ASP A 97 13.91 -1.34 -0.54
CA ASP A 97 14.63 -0.06 -0.69
C ASP A 97 14.20 0.70 -1.96
N GLU A 98 14.11 0.03 -3.12
CA GLU A 98 13.68 0.65 -4.36
C GLU A 98 12.22 1.14 -4.32
N GLU A 99 11.35 0.38 -3.65
CA GLU A 99 9.95 0.76 -3.48
C GLU A 99 9.80 1.94 -2.52
N ILE A 100 10.63 2.02 -1.47
CA ILE A 100 10.63 3.15 -0.54
C ILE A 100 11.07 4.43 -1.24
N ASP A 101 12.16 4.39 -1.99
CA ASP A 101 12.66 5.56 -2.72
C ASP A 101 11.65 6.04 -3.77
N ARG A 102 11.05 5.12 -4.50
CA ARG A 102 9.98 5.43 -5.45
C ARG A 102 8.77 6.01 -4.72
N GLY A 103 8.29 5.31 -3.69
CA GLY A 103 7.14 5.71 -2.91
C GLY A 103 7.31 7.08 -2.26
N TYR A 104 8.49 7.38 -1.74
CA TYR A 104 8.80 8.68 -1.18
C TYR A 104 8.64 9.80 -2.22
N ASN A 105 9.22 9.61 -3.40
CA ASN A 105 9.10 10.59 -4.50
C ASN A 105 7.65 10.74 -4.98
N GLU A 106 6.92 9.65 -5.08
CA GLU A 106 5.51 9.65 -5.44
C GLU A 106 4.65 10.37 -4.39
N MET A 107 4.93 10.13 -3.11
CA MET A 107 4.21 10.79 -2.01
C MET A 107 4.47 12.29 -1.98
N LEU A 108 5.69 12.73 -2.25
CA LEU A 108 6.00 14.15 -2.38
C LEU A 108 5.16 14.79 -3.51
N ALA A 109 4.99 14.09 -4.63
CA ALA A 109 4.16 14.56 -5.75
C ALA A 109 2.66 14.65 -5.40
N LEU A 110 2.18 13.86 -4.44
CA LEU A 110 0.80 13.92 -3.95
C LEU A 110 0.55 15.05 -2.95
N GLY A 111 1.58 15.73 -2.49
CA GLY A 111 1.48 16.83 -1.53
C GLY A 111 0.82 16.40 -0.21
N ASP A 112 -0.23 17.10 0.20
CA ASP A 112 -0.88 16.93 1.50
C ASP A 112 -1.93 15.80 1.56
N ARG A 113 -2.00 14.95 0.55
CA ARG A 113 -3.02 13.87 0.48
C ARG A 113 -2.98 12.95 1.72
N TRP A 114 -1.83 12.71 2.28
CA TRP A 114 -1.66 11.91 3.50
C TRP A 114 -2.45 12.43 4.70
N LYS A 115 -2.81 13.72 4.73
CA LYS A 115 -3.61 14.32 5.81
C LYS A 115 -5.07 13.85 5.80
N THR A 116 -5.56 13.36 4.68
CA THR A 116 -6.98 13.03 4.48
C THR A 116 -7.19 11.59 4.03
N GLN A 117 -6.17 10.88 3.59
CA GLN A 117 -6.29 9.55 3.01
C GLN A 117 -5.52 8.49 3.80
N VAL A 118 -5.81 7.24 3.50
CA VAL A 118 -5.06 6.08 4.00
C VAL A 118 -3.77 5.96 3.20
N ILE A 119 -2.64 5.93 3.89
CA ILE A 119 -1.31 5.82 3.29
C ILE A 119 -0.56 4.71 4.00
N GLY A 120 -0.08 3.75 3.23
CA GLY A 120 0.69 2.62 3.74
C GLY A 120 0.65 1.46 2.78
N GLY A 121 0.64 0.26 3.30
CA GLY A 121 0.54 -0.92 2.47
C GLY A 121 1.05 -2.19 3.12
N GLU A 122 1.32 -3.17 2.31
CA GLU A 122 1.87 -4.44 2.71
C GLU A 122 3.38 -4.34 2.87
N ILE A 123 3.87 -4.72 4.04
CA ILE A 123 5.30 -4.82 4.30
C ILE A 123 5.83 -6.15 3.78
N THR A 124 7.01 -6.11 3.17
CA THR A 124 7.68 -7.34 2.76
C THR A 124 8.18 -8.13 3.95
N TRP A 125 8.40 -9.40 3.69
CA TRP A 125 8.88 -10.41 4.61
C TRP A 125 10.18 -10.01 5.30
N GLY A 126 10.88 -9.20 5.28
CA GLY A 126 12.12 -8.87 5.99
C GLY A 126 12.35 -7.38 6.07
N TRP A 127 11.25 -6.62 6.11
CA TRP A 127 11.32 -5.19 5.94
C TRP A 127 12.27 -4.78 4.78
N GLY A 128 12.19 -5.56 3.73
CA GLY A 128 12.63 -5.30 2.38
C GLY A 128 14.08 -5.07 2.08
N SER A 129 14.87 -4.78 3.03
CA SER A 129 16.25 -4.46 2.73
C SER A 129 17.11 -5.70 2.57
N LEU A 130 17.92 -5.71 1.52
CA LEU A 130 19.03 -6.66 1.40
C LEU A 130 20.00 -6.57 2.58
N LYS A 131 20.00 -5.47 3.31
CA LYS A 131 20.75 -5.26 4.54
C LYS A 131 20.20 -6.04 5.72
N LEU A 132 18.92 -6.39 5.68
CA LEU A 132 18.19 -7.07 6.75
C LEU A 132 18.07 -8.58 6.52
N LYS A 133 18.99 -9.17 5.77
CA LYS A 133 19.00 -10.60 5.50
C LYS A 133 18.98 -11.42 6.79
N GLY A 134 17.97 -12.27 6.91
CA GLY A 134 17.81 -13.18 8.04
C GLY A 134 16.81 -12.72 9.11
N LEU A 135 16.33 -11.49 9.06
CA LEU A 135 15.23 -11.04 9.91
C LEU A 135 13.90 -11.61 9.39
N LYS A 136 13.01 -11.97 10.29
CA LYS A 136 11.76 -12.64 9.95
C LYS A 136 10.57 -11.71 10.23
N GLY A 137 10.03 -11.15 9.16
CA GLY A 137 8.85 -10.32 9.25
C GLY A 137 9.01 -9.07 10.13
N LEU A 138 7.92 -8.44 10.46
CA LEU A 138 7.92 -7.23 11.28
C LEU A 138 8.48 -7.49 12.69
N GLU A 139 8.15 -8.63 13.30
CA GLU A 139 8.64 -8.97 14.64
C GLU A 139 10.16 -8.94 14.71
N GLY A 140 10.86 -9.69 13.85
CA GLY A 140 12.32 -9.70 13.82
C GLY A 140 12.93 -8.33 13.48
N CYS A 141 12.24 -7.53 12.67
CA CYS A 141 12.68 -6.17 12.36
C CYS A 141 12.56 -5.23 13.57
N LEU A 142 11.57 -5.43 14.42
CA LEU A 142 11.37 -4.58 15.59
C LEU A 142 12.21 -5.01 16.80
N GLU A 143 12.66 -6.25 16.87
CA GLU A 143 13.60 -6.73 17.89
C GLU A 143 14.98 -6.10 17.73
N ASP A 144 15.43 -5.89 16.49
CA ASP A 144 16.69 -5.23 16.18
C ASP A 144 16.56 -3.71 16.24
N GLU A 145 17.36 -3.04 17.08
CA GLU A 145 17.25 -1.59 17.32
C GLU A 145 17.52 -0.75 16.08
N GLU A 146 18.50 -1.13 15.26
CA GLU A 146 18.85 -0.39 14.05
C GLU A 146 17.70 -0.48 13.04
N THR A 147 17.17 -1.68 12.84
CA THR A 147 16.05 -1.92 11.95
C THR A 147 14.77 -1.26 12.43
N ARG A 148 14.49 -1.32 13.73
CA ARG A 148 13.33 -0.64 14.32
C ARG A 148 13.40 0.87 14.10
N THR A 149 14.58 1.46 14.27
CA THR A 149 14.79 2.88 13.97
C THR A 149 14.48 3.20 12.51
N LEU A 150 14.98 2.39 11.59
CA LEU A 150 14.71 2.54 10.16
C LEU A 150 13.22 2.45 9.84
N VAL A 151 12.53 1.45 10.38
CA VAL A 151 11.07 1.29 10.23
C VAL A 151 10.33 2.57 10.66
N ILE A 152 10.67 3.09 11.84
CA ILE A 152 10.05 4.30 12.38
C ILE A 152 10.33 5.52 11.50
N GLU A 153 11.55 5.67 11.01
CA GLU A 153 11.91 6.76 10.09
C GLU A 153 11.14 6.66 8.77
N GLN A 154 11.05 5.48 8.17
CA GLN A 154 10.31 5.27 6.93
C GLN A 154 8.83 5.58 7.10
N VAL A 155 8.21 5.06 8.16
CA VAL A 155 6.80 5.33 8.50
C VAL A 155 6.54 6.84 8.62
N ARG A 156 7.44 7.59 9.26
CA ARG A 156 7.32 9.05 9.39
C ARG A 156 7.51 9.78 8.07
N ASN A 157 8.53 9.41 7.32
CA ASN A 157 8.87 10.07 6.05
C ASN A 157 7.79 9.86 5.00
N LEU A 158 7.18 8.68 4.97
CA LEU A 158 6.10 8.35 4.05
C LEU A 158 4.72 8.74 4.59
N HIS A 159 4.63 9.27 5.80
CA HIS A 159 3.38 9.59 6.47
C HIS A 159 2.41 8.39 6.54
N CYS A 160 2.95 7.19 6.75
CA CYS A 160 2.13 6.00 6.86
C CYS A 160 1.19 6.07 8.06
N ASN A 161 -0.06 5.76 7.83
CA ASN A 161 -1.09 5.60 8.86
C ASN A 161 -1.72 4.21 8.84
N HIS A 162 -1.19 3.31 8.02
CA HIS A 162 -1.63 1.94 7.85
C HIS A 162 -0.44 1.04 7.49
N LEU A 163 -0.38 -0.15 8.10
CA LEU A 163 0.50 -1.24 7.74
C LEU A 163 -0.31 -2.53 7.62
N GLY A 164 -0.16 -3.20 6.49
CA GLY A 164 -0.73 -4.52 6.20
C GLY A 164 0.35 -5.60 6.20
N GLY A 165 -0.06 -6.85 5.98
CA GLY A 165 0.88 -7.98 5.86
C GLY A 165 1.55 -8.43 7.16
N VAL A 166 1.06 -8.00 8.32
CA VAL A 166 1.64 -8.30 9.65
C VAL A 166 1.24 -9.70 10.14
N THR A 167 1.14 -10.68 9.25
CA THR A 167 0.52 -11.98 9.56
C THR A 167 1.43 -12.96 10.33
N TRP A 168 2.71 -12.66 10.46
CA TRP A 168 3.71 -13.57 11.00
C TRP A 168 4.24 -13.18 12.38
N ALA A 169 3.67 -12.16 13.00
CA ALA A 169 4.08 -11.70 14.32
C ALA A 169 3.37 -12.47 15.44
N ASP A 170 4.09 -12.75 16.52
CA ASP A 170 3.48 -13.27 17.74
C ASP A 170 2.95 -12.13 18.61
N PHE A 171 1.66 -11.87 18.51
CA PHE A 171 0.97 -10.86 19.33
C PHE A 171 0.84 -11.21 20.81
N ASN A 172 1.43 -12.33 21.28
CA ASN A 172 1.59 -12.62 22.71
C ASN A 172 3.00 -12.26 23.21
N ASN A 173 3.89 -11.85 22.34
CA ASN A 173 5.24 -11.38 22.70
C ASN A 173 5.15 -9.93 23.21
N GLU A 174 5.36 -9.73 24.53
CA GLU A 174 5.24 -8.41 25.15
C GLU A 174 6.29 -7.42 24.62
N GLU A 175 7.52 -7.85 24.38
CA GLU A 175 8.59 -7.02 23.81
C GLU A 175 8.26 -6.55 22.40
N PHE A 176 7.75 -7.45 21.55
CA PHE A 176 7.25 -7.08 20.25
C PHE A 176 6.13 -6.04 20.32
N LEU A 177 5.19 -6.19 21.25
CA LEU A 177 4.08 -5.25 21.41
C LEU A 177 4.55 -3.87 21.89
N GLU A 178 5.58 -3.80 22.75
CA GLU A 178 6.19 -2.53 23.14
C GLU A 178 6.83 -1.81 21.95
N HIS A 179 7.60 -2.52 21.14
CA HIS A 179 8.22 -1.97 19.94
C HIS A 179 7.17 -1.60 18.88
N LEU A 180 6.15 -2.41 18.70
CA LEU A 180 5.04 -2.11 17.80
C LEU A 180 4.32 -0.81 18.21
N ALA A 181 4.20 -0.56 19.51
CA ALA A 181 3.60 0.68 20.01
C ALA A 181 4.43 1.93 19.62
N GLU A 182 5.75 1.82 19.48
CA GLU A 182 6.60 2.92 18.98
C GLU A 182 6.30 3.22 17.51
N VAL A 183 6.14 2.17 16.69
CA VAL A 183 5.74 2.30 15.28
C VAL A 183 4.35 2.91 15.19
N GLN A 184 3.39 2.45 15.98
CA GLN A 184 2.03 2.99 16.02
C GLN A 184 2.02 4.49 16.38
N LYS A 185 2.84 4.92 17.34
CA LYS A 185 3.00 6.35 17.66
C LYS A 185 3.57 7.14 16.47
N ALA A 186 4.51 6.56 15.73
CA ALA A 186 5.06 7.17 14.52
C ALA A 186 3.98 7.33 13.42
N MET A 187 3.04 6.41 13.36
CA MET A 187 1.87 6.45 12.46
C MET A 187 0.79 7.44 12.95
N GLY A 188 0.93 8.05 14.11
CA GLY A 188 -0.01 9.00 14.68
C GLY A 188 -1.07 8.41 15.60
N TYR A 189 -0.98 7.14 15.95
CA TYR A 189 -1.85 6.55 16.98
C TYR A 189 -1.48 7.09 18.37
N ARG A 190 -2.49 7.26 19.23
CA ARG A 190 -2.34 7.78 20.60
C ARG A 190 -2.69 6.74 21.64
#